data_aeb0383ec8890dee4316736a8d217b89
#
_entry.id   aeb0383ec8890dee4316736a8d217b89
#
_cell.length_a   1.000
_cell.length_b   1.000
_cell.length_c   1.000
_cell.angle_alpha   90.00
_cell.angle_beta   90.00
_cell.angle_gamma   90.00
#
_symmetry.space_group_name_H-M   'P 1'
#
loop_
_entity.id
_entity.type
_entity.pdbx_description
1 polymer ?
#
loop_
_entity_poly.entity_id
_entity_poly.type
_entity_poly.pdbx_seq_one_letter_code
_entity_poly.pdbx_strand_id
1 'polypeptide(L)'
;MLAINLSGEFFIDWLSAVASKLAPTGSRLTNLSESLSWSAAEQAAILTPPRPWTLSSNGPSYRFKLRMNALARRAAGLLFGTICLPFGAMAADPQPTHEFTLANGLKVIVREDHRAPVVVSQVWYKVGSSYETPGQTGLSHALEHMMFKGSSKTGPGEASLILRDLGAEENAFTSDDYTAYYQVLARDRLAVAFELEADRMASLTLPADEFSREIEVIKEERRLRTDDKPTSKAFERFKAMAYPASGYHTPTIGWMADLDRMKVEELRHWYQSWYVPNNATLVVVGDVKPDEVKALAERFFGPIARRDVPPSKKPLELAEPGERRITLHVQTQLPSLMYGFNVPSLATAEDPRSVNALRLIAALLDGGYSARIPTRLERGEELVSGAGSNYDAFARGDSLFMISATPNTQKKKTLADVEAGIWRLLNELKTKPPTNEELERVRAQVIASLVYERDSITSQASTIGELETVGLSWKLIDEELAALQSVTPADIQKAASTYFTRERLSVAHVLPEEKAK
;
A
#
# COMPACT_ATOMS: atom_id res chain seq x y z
N MET A 1 -9.04 -7.42 9.74
CA MET A 1 -9.34 -6.39 8.75
C MET A 1 -8.02 -5.90 8.23
N LEU A 2 -7.63 -6.32 7.04
CA LEU A 2 -6.36 -5.95 6.42
C LEU A 2 -6.74 -5.15 5.18
N ALA A 3 -6.63 -3.83 5.29
CA ALA A 3 -6.64 -2.96 4.12
C ALA A 3 -5.39 -3.28 3.30
N ILE A 4 -5.55 -3.62 2.04
CA ILE A 4 -4.44 -3.80 1.11
C ILE A 4 -4.00 -2.40 0.72
N ASN A 5 -3.02 -1.86 1.44
CA ASN A 5 -2.39 -0.62 1.06
C ASN A 5 -1.24 -0.95 0.09
N LEU A 6 -1.26 -0.37 -1.10
CA LEU A 6 -0.48 -0.71 -2.29
C LEU A 6 0.99 -0.26 -2.23
N SER A 7 1.52 0.16 -1.09
CA SER A 7 2.92 0.55 -0.93
C SER A 7 3.79 -0.63 -0.44
N GLY A 8 5.04 -0.68 -0.89
CA GLY A 8 6.01 -1.71 -0.50
C GLY A 8 6.21 -1.85 1.01
N GLU A 9 5.80 -0.87 1.82
CA GLU A 9 5.84 -0.92 3.28
C GLU A 9 4.94 -2.03 3.86
N PHE A 10 3.81 -2.34 3.24
CA PHE A 10 2.90 -3.39 3.72
C PHE A 10 3.48 -4.80 3.58
N PHE A 11 4.27 -5.03 2.55
CA PHE A 11 5.00 -6.29 2.38
C PHE A 11 6.04 -6.49 3.48
N ILE A 12 6.69 -5.41 3.91
CA ILE A 12 7.67 -5.41 5.00
C ILE A 12 7.00 -5.64 6.34
N ASP A 13 5.85 -5.02 6.61
CA ASP A 13 5.08 -5.23 7.84
C ASP A 13 4.47 -6.63 7.93
N TRP A 14 4.06 -7.23 6.81
CA TRP A 14 3.63 -8.61 6.76
C TRP A 14 4.78 -9.59 7.08
N LEU A 15 5.99 -9.38 6.52
CA LEU A 15 7.18 -10.16 6.87
C LEU A 15 7.52 -10.04 8.36
N SER A 16 7.37 -8.86 8.94
CA SER A 16 7.59 -8.62 10.38
C SER A 16 6.52 -9.29 11.24
N ALA A 17 5.26 -9.31 10.81
CA ALA A 17 4.14 -9.97 11.50
C ALA A 17 4.26 -11.51 11.47
N VAL A 18 4.77 -12.08 10.39
CA VAL A 18 5.07 -13.52 10.30
C VAL A 18 6.23 -13.89 11.22
N ALA A 19 7.29 -13.08 11.26
CA ALA A 19 8.43 -13.29 12.15
C ALA A 19 8.05 -13.18 13.64
N SER A 20 7.14 -12.28 14.02
CA SER A 20 6.70 -12.07 15.41
C SER A 20 5.80 -13.19 15.95
N LYS A 21 5.05 -13.89 15.09
CA LYS A 21 4.21 -15.03 15.48
C LYS A 21 5.01 -16.31 15.77
N LEU A 22 6.30 -16.35 15.40
CA LEU A 22 7.16 -17.52 15.54
C LEU A 22 8.16 -17.42 16.70
N ALA A 23 8.13 -16.34 17.49
CA ALA A 23 8.98 -16.21 18.66
C ALA A 23 8.48 -17.06 19.82
N PRO A 24 9.32 -17.92 20.46
CA PRO A 24 8.91 -18.65 21.65
C PRO A 24 8.70 -17.71 22.82
N THR A 25 7.57 -17.84 23.49
CA THR A 25 7.25 -17.16 24.75
C THR A 25 8.24 -17.57 25.83
N GLY A 26 9.10 -16.69 26.24
CA GLY A 26 9.89 -16.86 27.45
C GLY A 26 11.27 -16.21 27.48
N SER A 27 11.35 -14.93 27.76
CA SER A 27 12.43 -14.37 28.57
C SER A 27 12.03 -13.00 29.10
N ARG A 28 12.17 -12.86 30.44
CA ARG A 28 11.92 -11.65 31.21
C ARG A 28 12.87 -10.55 30.75
N LEU A 29 12.33 -9.38 30.44
CA LEU A 29 13.08 -8.13 30.41
C LEU A 29 12.84 -7.40 31.74
N THR A 30 13.89 -7.29 32.53
CA THR A 30 13.98 -6.38 33.69
C THR A 30 14.73 -5.14 33.25
N ASN A 31 14.12 -3.98 33.59
CA ASN A 31 14.71 -2.67 33.81
C ASN A 31 15.30 -1.88 32.63
N LEU A 32 14.51 -0.88 32.22
CA LEU A 32 14.96 0.52 32.15
C LEU A 32 13.72 1.40 31.99
N SER A 33 13.19 1.87 33.15
CA SER A 33 12.22 2.94 33.21
C SER A 33 12.83 4.07 34.03
N GLU A 34 13.12 5.17 33.39
CA GLU A 34 13.12 6.46 34.09
C GLU A 34 12.81 7.59 33.11
N SER A 35 11.86 8.38 33.55
CA SER A 35 11.42 9.69 33.10
C SER A 35 10.42 9.75 31.93
N LEU A 36 9.12 9.68 32.32
CA LEU A 36 8.05 10.61 31.93
C LEU A 36 6.79 10.26 32.77
N SER A 37 6.45 11.08 33.73
CA SER A 37 5.36 10.86 34.66
C SER A 37 4.00 11.20 34.06
N TRP A 38 3.19 10.15 33.82
CA TRP A 38 1.73 10.27 33.65
C TRP A 38 1.04 9.71 34.90
N SER A 39 -0.07 10.33 35.34
CA SER A 39 -0.76 9.96 36.57
C SER A 39 -1.42 8.57 36.48
N ALA A 40 -1.45 7.86 37.61
CA ALA A 40 -1.96 6.49 37.73
C ALA A 40 -3.45 6.30 37.33
N ALA A 41 -4.20 7.37 37.15
CA ALA A 41 -5.61 7.34 36.78
C ALA A 41 -5.83 7.16 35.23
N GLU A 42 -4.88 7.59 34.43
CA GLU A 42 -4.99 7.47 32.94
C GLU A 42 -4.49 6.13 32.41
N GLN A 43 -3.67 5.41 33.17
CA GLN A 43 -3.21 4.07 32.81
C GLN A 43 -4.24 2.96 33.04
N ALA A 44 -5.25 3.19 33.86
CA ALA A 44 -6.27 2.19 34.20
C ALA A 44 -7.38 2.04 33.14
N ALA A 45 -7.54 2.99 32.23
CA ALA A 45 -8.61 2.99 31.23
C ALA A 45 -8.28 2.18 29.94
N ILE A 46 -7.02 1.81 29.71
CA ILE A 46 -6.56 1.17 28.45
C ILE A 46 -6.33 -0.34 28.58
N LEU A 47 -6.36 -0.92 29.80
CA LEU A 47 -5.92 -2.30 30.04
C LEU A 47 -7.00 -3.27 30.58
N THR A 48 -8.28 -3.10 30.28
CA THR A 48 -9.28 -4.13 30.59
C THR A 48 -9.79 -4.80 29.33
N PRO A 49 -9.30 -6.02 28.99
CA PRO A 49 -9.95 -6.84 27.96
C PRO A 49 -11.31 -7.34 28.51
N PRO A 50 -12.34 -7.48 27.64
CA PRO A 50 -13.62 -8.04 28.05
C PRO A 50 -13.41 -9.49 28.52
N ARG A 51 -13.99 -9.82 29.69
CA ARG A 51 -13.91 -11.16 30.29
C ARG A 51 -14.54 -12.19 29.36
N PRO A 52 -13.90 -13.34 29.12
CA PRO A 52 -14.55 -14.45 28.44
C PRO A 52 -15.64 -15.05 29.35
N TRP A 53 -16.79 -15.31 28.76
CA TRP A 53 -17.88 -16.03 29.40
C TRP A 53 -17.47 -17.48 29.61
N THR A 54 -17.22 -17.89 30.86
CA THR A 54 -17.06 -19.30 31.22
C THR A 54 -18.44 -19.91 31.43
N LEU A 55 -18.81 -20.85 30.58
CA LEU A 55 -19.96 -21.72 30.81
C LEU A 55 -19.60 -22.75 31.91
N SER A 56 -20.19 -22.57 33.07
CA SER A 56 -20.16 -23.58 34.14
C SER A 56 -21.08 -24.75 33.77
N SER A 57 -20.48 -25.91 33.62
CA SER A 57 -21.19 -27.19 33.42
C SER A 57 -21.63 -27.76 34.76
N ASN A 58 -22.78 -27.35 35.32
CA ASN A 58 -23.53 -28.13 36.30
C ASN A 58 -24.94 -27.54 36.47
N GLY A 59 -25.90 -28.13 35.77
CA GLY A 59 -27.34 -27.89 35.96
C GLY A 59 -28.16 -29.00 35.30
N PRO A 60 -29.29 -29.44 35.88
CA PRO A 60 -29.96 -30.69 35.52
C PRO A 60 -30.63 -30.63 34.14
N SER A 61 -30.46 -31.69 33.39
CA SER A 61 -31.02 -31.92 32.07
C SER A 61 -32.54 -32.02 32.06
N TYR A 62 -33.25 -30.97 31.68
CA TYR A 62 -34.66 -31.10 31.28
C TYR A 62 -34.74 -31.39 29.79
N ARG A 63 -35.08 -32.65 29.46
CA ARG A 63 -35.47 -33.06 28.09
C ARG A 63 -36.91 -32.63 27.84
N PHE A 64 -37.10 -31.50 27.13
CA PHE A 64 -38.38 -31.13 26.54
C PHE A 64 -38.54 -31.85 25.19
N LYS A 65 -39.39 -32.86 25.12
CA LYS A 65 -39.84 -33.48 23.88
C LYS A 65 -40.97 -32.63 23.30
N LEU A 66 -40.65 -31.70 22.40
CA LEU A 66 -41.65 -31.05 21.56
C LEU A 66 -42.13 -32.06 20.48
N ARG A 67 -43.32 -32.63 20.64
CA ARG A 67 -44.04 -33.29 19.54
C ARG A 67 -44.66 -32.22 18.67
N MET A 68 -44.00 -31.86 17.57
CA MET A 68 -44.62 -31.03 16.53
C MET A 68 -45.52 -31.89 15.64
N ASN A 69 -46.81 -31.53 15.51
CA ASN A 69 -47.78 -32.14 14.63
C ASN A 69 -47.41 -31.92 13.16
N ALA A 70 -47.78 -32.86 12.27
CA ALA A 70 -47.47 -32.86 10.84
C ALA A 70 -47.91 -31.57 10.10
N LEU A 71 -48.91 -30.86 10.63
CA LEU A 71 -49.34 -29.54 10.06
C LEU A 71 -48.34 -28.44 10.31
N ALA A 72 -47.64 -28.42 11.46
CA ALA A 72 -46.63 -27.41 11.79
C ALA A 72 -45.34 -27.57 10.94
N ARG A 73 -45.02 -28.78 10.49
CA ARG A 73 -43.90 -29.06 9.58
C ARG A 73 -44.15 -28.56 8.15
N ARG A 74 -45.41 -28.53 7.69
CA ARG A 74 -45.78 -28.00 6.37
C ARG A 74 -45.84 -26.48 6.35
N ALA A 75 -46.22 -25.83 7.45
CA ALA A 75 -46.20 -24.37 7.56
C ALA A 75 -44.76 -23.80 7.71
N ALA A 76 -43.86 -24.48 8.42
CA ALA A 76 -42.44 -24.07 8.53
C ALA A 76 -41.69 -24.25 7.20
N GLY A 77 -42.03 -25.26 6.37
CA GLY A 77 -41.45 -25.43 5.04
C GLY A 77 -41.90 -24.36 4.03
N LEU A 78 -43.09 -23.81 4.17
CA LEU A 78 -43.58 -22.73 3.31
C LEU A 78 -43.08 -21.34 3.71
N LEU A 79 -42.76 -21.11 4.99
CA LEU A 79 -42.15 -19.83 5.43
C LEU A 79 -40.65 -19.75 5.11
N PHE A 80 -39.92 -20.85 5.01
CA PHE A 80 -38.52 -20.88 4.63
C PHE A 80 -38.29 -20.82 3.11
N GLY A 81 -39.29 -21.14 2.30
CA GLY A 81 -39.22 -21.09 0.84
C GLY A 81 -39.43 -19.68 0.23
N THR A 82 -39.91 -18.70 1.01
CA THR A 82 -40.29 -17.39 0.50
C THR A 82 -39.29 -16.27 0.88
N ILE A 83 -38.19 -16.59 1.55
CA ILE A 83 -37.16 -15.59 1.98
C ILE A 83 -35.85 -15.71 1.17
N CYS A 84 -35.80 -16.57 0.18
CA CYS A 84 -34.76 -16.50 -0.86
C CYS A 84 -35.24 -15.61 -2.01
N LEU A 85 -35.52 -14.34 -1.71
CA LEU A 85 -35.39 -13.30 -2.75
C LEU A 85 -33.91 -13.26 -3.10
N PRO A 86 -33.52 -13.30 -4.39
CA PRO A 86 -32.17 -12.99 -4.77
C PRO A 86 -31.95 -11.55 -4.30
N PHE A 87 -31.12 -11.36 -3.27
CA PHE A 87 -30.41 -10.10 -3.10
C PHE A 87 -29.57 -9.99 -4.37
N GLY A 88 -30.16 -9.40 -5.41
CA GLY A 88 -29.36 -8.85 -6.48
C GLY A 88 -28.37 -7.95 -5.77
N ALA A 89 -27.10 -8.24 -5.87
CA ALA A 89 -26.07 -7.30 -5.50
C ALA A 89 -26.39 -6.03 -6.31
N MET A 90 -27.04 -5.07 -5.67
CA MET A 90 -27.13 -3.73 -6.23
C MET A 90 -25.69 -3.29 -6.34
N ALA A 91 -25.16 -3.29 -7.57
CA ALA A 91 -23.96 -2.54 -7.86
C ALA A 91 -24.24 -1.16 -7.27
N ALA A 92 -23.44 -0.74 -6.28
CA ALA A 92 -23.55 0.61 -5.74
C ALA A 92 -23.48 1.53 -6.96
N ASP A 93 -24.48 2.42 -7.11
CA ASP A 93 -24.46 3.40 -8.18
C ASP A 93 -23.10 4.10 -8.17
N PRO A 94 -22.45 4.27 -9.34
CA PRO A 94 -21.16 4.94 -9.41
C PRO A 94 -21.29 6.30 -8.72
N GLN A 95 -20.48 6.53 -7.71
CA GLN A 95 -20.52 7.80 -6.97
C GLN A 95 -20.17 8.94 -7.93
N PRO A 96 -20.96 10.02 -7.98
CA PRO A 96 -20.74 11.11 -8.93
C PRO A 96 -19.33 11.68 -8.73
N THR A 97 -18.52 11.58 -9.77
CA THR A 97 -17.15 12.09 -9.78
C THR A 97 -17.03 13.17 -10.85
N HIS A 98 -16.53 14.32 -10.46
CA HIS A 98 -16.38 15.51 -11.29
C HIS A 98 -14.90 15.84 -11.48
N GLU A 99 -14.51 16.16 -12.70
CA GLU A 99 -13.15 16.54 -13.06
C GLU A 99 -13.16 17.91 -13.73
N PHE A 100 -12.25 18.79 -13.32
CA PHE A 100 -11.99 20.05 -13.99
C PHE A 100 -10.52 20.44 -13.83
N THR A 101 -10.04 21.34 -14.69
CA THR A 101 -8.67 21.85 -14.67
C THR A 101 -8.70 23.37 -14.53
N LEU A 102 -7.95 23.91 -13.55
CA LEU A 102 -7.83 25.34 -13.37
C LEU A 102 -6.97 25.96 -14.49
N ALA A 103 -7.05 27.28 -14.66
CA ALA A 103 -6.29 28.00 -15.69
C ALA A 103 -4.76 27.82 -15.57
N ASN A 104 -4.26 27.58 -14.36
CA ASN A 104 -2.84 27.32 -14.09
C ASN A 104 -2.43 25.86 -14.31
N GLY A 105 -3.35 24.98 -14.71
CA GLY A 105 -3.09 23.58 -15.02
C GLY A 105 -3.29 22.62 -13.85
N LEU A 106 -3.69 23.07 -12.67
CA LEU A 106 -4.06 22.16 -11.57
C LEU A 106 -5.30 21.35 -11.96
N LYS A 107 -5.18 20.02 -11.96
CA LYS A 107 -6.30 19.11 -12.09
C LYS A 107 -6.99 18.98 -10.75
N VAL A 108 -8.31 19.07 -10.73
CA VAL A 108 -9.15 18.90 -9.54
C VAL A 108 -10.17 17.80 -9.80
N ILE A 109 -10.24 16.83 -8.91
CA ILE A 109 -11.19 15.72 -8.96
C ILE A 109 -11.99 15.73 -7.68
N VAL A 110 -13.31 15.75 -7.81
CA VAL A 110 -14.25 15.79 -6.70
C VAL A 110 -15.16 14.56 -6.79
N ARG A 111 -15.22 13.77 -5.72
CA ARG A 111 -16.19 12.68 -5.58
C ARG A 111 -17.09 12.94 -4.39
N GLU A 112 -18.40 13.01 -4.65
CA GLU A 112 -19.40 13.25 -3.62
C GLU A 112 -19.64 11.99 -2.79
N ASP A 113 -19.60 12.12 -1.45
CA ASP A 113 -19.95 11.06 -0.52
C ASP A 113 -20.60 11.69 0.73
N HIS A 114 -21.94 11.71 0.76
CA HIS A 114 -22.72 12.40 1.79
C HIS A 114 -23.09 11.53 2.99
N ARG A 115 -22.41 10.37 3.19
CA ARG A 115 -22.72 9.46 4.30
C ARG A 115 -22.34 10.03 5.68
N ALA A 116 -21.38 10.95 5.73
CA ALA A 116 -20.95 11.63 6.95
C ALA A 116 -20.49 13.06 6.63
N PRO A 117 -20.59 14.04 7.56
CA PRO A 117 -20.25 15.44 7.32
C PRO A 117 -18.72 15.68 7.37
N VAL A 118 -17.95 14.83 6.72
CA VAL A 118 -16.48 14.85 6.66
C VAL A 118 -16.00 14.87 5.21
N VAL A 119 -14.79 15.38 5.00
CA VAL A 119 -14.14 15.45 3.71
C VAL A 119 -12.68 15.09 3.83
N VAL A 120 -12.16 14.41 2.82
CA VAL A 120 -10.74 14.18 2.59
C VAL A 120 -10.29 15.12 1.47
N SER A 121 -9.24 15.88 1.72
CA SER A 121 -8.55 16.69 0.73
C SER A 121 -7.13 16.16 0.57
N GLN A 122 -6.72 15.89 -0.66
CA GLN A 122 -5.38 15.39 -0.96
C GLN A 122 -4.76 16.17 -2.12
N VAL A 123 -3.53 16.62 -1.95
CA VAL A 123 -2.72 17.19 -3.04
C VAL A 123 -1.64 16.20 -3.40
N TRP A 124 -1.64 15.74 -4.64
CA TRP A 124 -0.73 14.76 -5.20
C TRP A 124 0.24 15.41 -6.18
N TYR A 125 1.53 15.35 -5.91
CA TYR A 125 2.58 15.81 -6.82
C TYR A 125 3.14 14.62 -7.60
N LYS A 126 3.27 14.77 -8.93
CA LYS A 126 3.81 13.75 -9.84
C LYS A 126 5.33 13.73 -9.76
N VAL A 127 5.86 13.39 -8.59
CA VAL A 127 7.30 13.28 -8.30
C VAL A 127 7.52 12.45 -7.04
N GLY A 128 8.46 11.51 -7.11
CA GLY A 128 8.89 10.63 -6.04
C GLY A 128 10.31 10.15 -6.28
N SER A 129 10.76 9.12 -5.57
CA SER A 129 12.16 8.67 -5.61
C SER A 129 12.63 8.20 -6.98
N SER A 130 11.73 7.70 -7.85
CA SER A 130 12.09 7.26 -9.21
C SER A 130 12.51 8.40 -10.16
N TYR A 131 12.30 9.65 -9.76
CA TYR A 131 12.72 10.85 -10.50
C TYR A 131 14.08 11.36 -10.08
N GLU A 132 14.60 10.86 -8.96
CA GLU A 132 15.88 11.28 -8.38
C GLU A 132 17.05 10.71 -9.18
N THR A 133 18.17 11.40 -9.14
CA THR A 133 19.40 10.97 -9.82
C THR A 133 20.40 10.38 -8.81
N PRO A 134 21.27 9.45 -9.24
CA PRO A 134 22.34 8.95 -8.38
C PRO A 134 23.17 10.08 -7.77
N GLY A 135 23.40 10.02 -6.46
CA GLY A 135 24.09 11.04 -5.68
C GLY A 135 23.17 12.13 -5.10
N GLN A 136 21.87 12.09 -5.42
CA GLN A 136 20.85 13.03 -4.94
C GLN A 136 19.58 12.29 -4.53
N THR A 137 19.72 11.13 -3.90
CA THR A 137 18.57 10.31 -3.48
C THR A 137 18.01 10.77 -2.13
N GLY A 138 16.70 10.61 -1.94
CA GLY A 138 15.98 11.03 -0.74
C GLY A 138 15.47 12.48 -0.78
N LEU A 139 15.61 13.19 -1.90
CA LEU A 139 15.13 14.57 -2.03
C LEU A 139 13.61 14.69 -1.89
N SER A 140 12.86 13.76 -2.48
CA SER A 140 11.39 13.77 -2.40
C SER A 140 10.91 13.59 -0.97
N HIS A 141 11.48 12.64 -0.25
CA HIS A 141 11.15 12.37 1.15
C HIS A 141 11.62 13.50 2.09
N ALA A 142 12.83 14.01 1.88
CA ALA A 142 13.32 15.14 2.67
C ALA A 142 12.48 16.41 2.45
N LEU A 143 11.99 16.64 1.22
CA LEU A 143 11.07 17.73 0.96
C LEU A 143 9.70 17.50 1.61
N GLU A 144 9.20 16.26 1.64
CA GLU A 144 7.97 15.91 2.37
C GLU A 144 8.06 16.41 3.81
N HIS A 145 9.13 16.09 4.55
CA HIS A 145 9.36 16.56 5.91
C HIS A 145 9.41 18.09 6.01
N MET A 146 10.12 18.71 5.08
CA MET A 146 10.33 20.16 5.10
C MET A 146 9.06 20.94 4.73
N MET A 147 8.05 20.33 4.10
CA MET A 147 6.75 20.96 3.81
C MET A 147 5.98 21.35 5.08
N PHE A 148 6.33 20.77 6.23
CA PHE A 148 5.76 21.09 7.54
C PHE A 148 6.58 22.16 8.33
N LYS A 149 7.68 22.65 7.75
CA LYS A 149 8.63 23.53 8.45
C LYS A 149 8.50 25.02 8.10
N GLY A 150 7.35 25.43 7.59
CA GLY A 150 6.99 26.82 7.41
C GLY A 150 6.87 27.28 5.97
N SER A 151 5.99 28.24 5.79
CA SER A 151 5.63 28.92 4.54
C SER A 151 5.56 30.42 4.75
N SER A 152 5.04 31.20 3.79
CA SER A 152 4.92 32.65 3.96
C SER A 152 3.92 33.05 5.05
N LYS A 153 2.90 32.22 5.33
CA LYS A 153 1.83 32.50 6.30
C LYS A 153 2.01 31.83 7.63
N THR A 154 2.75 30.73 7.69
CA THR A 154 2.88 29.90 8.89
C THR A 154 4.33 29.59 9.19
N GLY A 155 4.69 29.60 10.48
CA GLY A 155 5.97 29.14 10.98
C GLY A 155 6.08 27.60 11.00
N PRO A 156 7.25 27.08 11.43
CA PRO A 156 7.48 25.64 11.54
C PRO A 156 6.42 24.96 12.44
N GLY A 157 5.69 23.96 11.89
CA GLY A 157 4.66 23.21 12.58
C GLY A 157 3.34 23.96 12.87
N GLU A 158 3.25 25.26 12.59
CA GLU A 158 2.07 26.07 12.91
C GLU A 158 0.84 25.65 12.09
N ALA A 159 1.00 25.31 10.80
CA ALA A 159 -0.08 24.79 9.97
C ALA A 159 -0.71 23.53 10.58
N SER A 160 0.12 22.58 11.03
CA SER A 160 -0.34 21.35 11.68
C SER A 160 -1.06 21.63 13.02
N LEU A 161 -0.61 22.64 13.76
CA LEU A 161 -1.30 23.06 14.99
C LEU A 161 -2.68 23.63 14.69
N ILE A 162 -2.81 24.47 13.65
CA ILE A 162 -4.10 25.04 13.21
C ILE A 162 -5.05 23.90 12.80
N LEU A 163 -4.60 22.95 11.99
CA LEU A 163 -5.42 21.81 11.54
C LEU A 163 -5.85 20.93 12.70
N ARG A 164 -4.93 20.61 13.61
CA ARG A 164 -5.23 19.84 14.83
C ARG A 164 -6.30 20.54 15.69
N ASP A 165 -6.18 21.84 15.90
CA ASP A 165 -7.12 22.61 16.72
C ASP A 165 -8.52 22.70 16.07
N LEU A 166 -8.60 22.48 14.74
CA LEU A 166 -9.85 22.32 13.98
C LEU A 166 -10.38 20.87 13.98
N GLY A 167 -9.70 19.95 14.65
CA GLY A 167 -10.06 18.53 14.71
C GLY A 167 -9.74 17.78 13.41
N ALA A 168 -8.85 18.30 12.59
CA ALA A 168 -8.38 17.64 11.38
C ALA A 168 -7.27 16.63 11.68
N GLU A 169 -7.26 15.52 10.94
CA GLU A 169 -6.12 14.62 10.80
C GLU A 169 -5.31 15.04 9.57
N GLU A 170 -4.01 15.23 9.72
CA GLU A 170 -3.10 15.61 8.66
C GLU A 170 -1.93 14.62 8.58
N ASN A 171 -1.52 14.26 7.37
CA ASN A 171 -0.28 13.52 7.15
C ASN A 171 0.20 13.68 5.69
N ALA A 172 1.35 13.06 5.38
CA ALA A 172 1.91 12.99 4.04
C ALA A 172 2.56 11.62 3.81
N PHE A 173 2.86 11.31 2.58
CA PHE A 173 3.65 10.13 2.20
C PHE A 173 4.33 10.34 0.86
N THR A 174 5.52 9.76 0.74
CA THR A 174 6.31 9.70 -0.49
C THR A 174 6.44 8.26 -0.97
N SER A 175 6.29 8.05 -2.27
CA SER A 175 6.47 6.77 -2.96
C SER A 175 7.55 6.90 -4.05
N ASP A 176 7.71 5.86 -4.84
CA ASP A 176 8.60 5.90 -6.00
C ASP A 176 8.13 6.94 -7.04
N ASP A 177 6.82 7.10 -7.23
CA ASP A 177 6.25 7.87 -8.34
C ASP A 177 5.54 9.16 -7.94
N TYR A 178 5.26 9.35 -6.66
CA TYR A 178 4.49 10.49 -6.17
C TYR A 178 4.84 10.88 -4.74
N THR A 179 4.48 12.12 -4.39
CA THR A 179 4.40 12.62 -3.01
C THR A 179 3.03 13.24 -2.79
N ALA A 180 2.35 12.87 -1.72
CA ALA A 180 1.00 13.34 -1.43
C ALA A 180 0.87 13.88 0.00
N TYR A 181 0.02 14.89 0.14
CA TYR A 181 -0.34 15.52 1.41
C TYR A 181 -1.84 15.45 1.57
N TYR A 182 -2.33 15.11 2.75
CA TYR A 182 -3.75 14.95 2.95
C TYR A 182 -4.24 15.47 4.30
N GLN A 183 -5.52 15.88 4.31
CA GLN A 183 -6.25 16.21 5.51
C GLN A 183 -7.61 15.52 5.49
N VAL A 184 -8.02 15.01 6.65
CA VAL A 184 -9.38 14.52 6.92
C VAL A 184 -10.02 15.45 7.93
N LEU A 185 -11.12 16.10 7.57
CA LEU A 185 -11.69 17.16 8.41
C LEU A 185 -13.20 17.33 8.18
N ALA A 186 -13.83 18.09 9.07
CA ALA A 186 -15.22 18.50 8.89
C ALA A 186 -15.36 19.37 7.62
N ARG A 187 -16.41 19.16 6.84
CA ARG A 187 -16.61 19.80 5.53
C ARG A 187 -16.55 21.33 5.56
N ASP A 188 -17.01 21.96 6.65
CA ASP A 188 -17.02 23.41 6.82
C ASP A 188 -15.63 24.01 7.06
N ARG A 189 -14.59 23.16 7.22
CA ARG A 189 -13.19 23.54 7.42
C ARG A 189 -12.34 23.39 6.15
N LEU A 190 -12.90 22.88 5.05
CA LEU A 190 -12.14 22.64 3.81
C LEU A 190 -11.42 23.88 3.28
N ALA A 191 -12.00 25.07 3.44
CA ALA A 191 -11.39 26.34 3.02
C ALA A 191 -10.06 26.61 3.73
N VAL A 192 -9.93 26.23 5.02
CA VAL A 192 -8.68 26.38 5.78
C VAL A 192 -7.62 25.41 5.28
N ALA A 193 -7.98 24.15 5.03
CA ALA A 193 -7.06 23.18 4.44
C ALA A 193 -6.53 23.65 3.08
N PHE A 194 -7.41 24.16 2.21
CA PHE A 194 -7.01 24.69 0.91
C PHE A 194 -6.08 25.90 1.02
N GLU A 195 -6.35 26.80 1.98
CA GLU A 195 -5.48 27.97 2.20
C GLU A 195 -4.07 27.55 2.61
N LEU A 196 -3.95 26.61 3.55
CA LEU A 196 -2.65 26.13 4.04
C LEU A 196 -1.90 25.33 2.96
N GLU A 197 -2.59 24.46 2.22
CA GLU A 197 -1.99 23.70 1.12
C GLU A 197 -1.53 24.59 -0.02
N ALA A 198 -2.35 25.55 -0.41
CA ALA A 198 -2.00 26.51 -1.46
C ALA A 198 -0.81 27.39 -1.06
N ASP A 199 -0.73 27.78 0.22
CA ASP A 199 0.41 28.57 0.71
C ASP A 199 1.70 27.77 0.67
N ARG A 200 1.73 26.52 1.17
CA ARG A 200 2.94 25.70 1.10
C ARG A 200 3.32 25.28 -0.33
N MET A 201 2.36 25.14 -1.26
CA MET A 201 2.63 24.96 -2.69
C MET A 201 3.31 26.19 -3.31
N ALA A 202 2.91 27.40 -2.88
CA ALA A 202 3.35 28.65 -3.49
C ALA A 202 4.62 29.24 -2.86
N SER A 203 4.82 29.06 -1.56
CA SER A 203 5.70 29.92 -0.78
C SER A 203 6.40 29.22 0.39
N LEU A 204 6.78 27.95 0.21
CA LEU A 204 7.57 27.21 1.18
C LEU A 204 8.92 27.93 1.44
N THR A 205 9.29 28.11 2.70
CA THR A 205 10.45 28.92 3.08
C THR A 205 11.77 28.13 3.10
N LEU A 206 11.75 26.86 3.44
CA LEU A 206 12.91 25.97 3.57
C LEU A 206 14.05 26.60 4.41
N PRO A 207 13.82 26.88 5.71
CA PRO A 207 14.85 27.47 6.56
C PRO A 207 16.04 26.51 6.73
N ALA A 208 17.28 27.02 6.60
CA ALA A 208 18.48 26.18 6.66
C ALA A 208 18.71 25.55 8.04
N ASP A 209 18.31 26.22 9.10
CA ASP A 209 18.40 25.70 10.46
C ASP A 209 17.38 24.59 10.74
N GLU A 210 16.14 24.70 10.22
CA GLU A 210 15.15 23.62 10.24
C GLU A 210 15.64 22.42 9.42
N PHE A 211 16.16 22.66 8.21
CA PHE A 211 16.74 21.60 7.40
C PHE A 211 17.86 20.86 8.12
N SER A 212 18.77 21.58 8.79
CA SER A 212 19.88 20.96 9.51
C SER A 212 19.44 20.07 10.67
N ARG A 213 18.29 20.36 11.28
CA ARG A 213 17.66 19.49 12.29
C ARG A 213 16.95 18.32 11.66
N GLU A 214 16.18 18.56 10.61
CA GLU A 214 15.30 17.58 9.99
C GLU A 214 16.08 16.49 9.24
N ILE A 215 17.22 16.82 8.62
CA ILE A 215 18.03 15.80 7.96
C ILE A 215 18.57 14.74 8.95
N GLU A 216 18.84 15.12 10.20
CA GLU A 216 19.23 14.15 11.23
C GLU A 216 18.04 13.28 11.68
N VAL A 217 16.81 13.84 11.71
CA VAL A 217 15.58 13.07 11.93
C VAL A 217 15.38 12.03 10.84
N ILE A 218 15.53 12.42 9.58
CA ILE A 218 15.42 11.53 8.40
C ILE A 218 16.48 10.40 8.45
N LYS A 219 17.71 10.73 8.80
CA LYS A 219 18.78 9.72 8.98
C LYS A 219 18.44 8.72 10.09
N GLU A 220 17.87 9.22 11.21
CA GLU A 220 17.44 8.34 12.29
C GLU A 220 16.25 7.48 11.89
N GLU A 221 15.30 8.05 11.16
CA GLU A 221 14.19 7.30 10.57
C GLU A 221 14.69 6.19 9.65
N ARG A 222 15.68 6.49 8.78
CA ARG A 222 16.32 5.49 7.93
C ARG A 222 16.95 4.37 8.76
N ARG A 223 17.66 4.69 9.85
CA ARG A 223 18.20 3.66 10.76
C ARG A 223 17.08 2.78 11.30
N LEU A 224 16.04 3.41 11.88
CA LEU A 224 14.92 2.70 12.52
C LEU A 224 14.08 1.88 11.54
N ARG A 225 13.85 2.38 10.32
CA ARG A 225 12.98 1.71 9.33
C ARG A 225 13.72 0.73 8.43
N THR A 226 15.00 0.95 8.16
CA THR A 226 15.76 0.18 7.17
C THR A 226 17.01 -0.47 7.76
N ASP A 227 17.93 0.30 8.32
CA ASP A 227 19.26 -0.21 8.65
C ASP A 227 19.24 -1.20 9.83
N ASP A 228 18.38 -0.94 10.84
CA ASP A 228 18.18 -1.77 12.02
C ASP A 228 17.12 -2.87 11.83
N LYS A 229 16.41 -2.88 10.69
CA LYS A 229 15.45 -3.92 10.35
C LYS A 229 16.02 -4.87 9.28
N PRO A 230 16.37 -6.08 9.64
CA PRO A 230 17.01 -7.04 8.73
C PRO A 230 16.22 -7.30 7.44
N THR A 231 14.90 -7.41 7.54
CA THR A 231 14.01 -7.64 6.40
C THR A 231 13.93 -6.44 5.46
N SER A 232 13.84 -5.23 6.00
CA SER A 232 13.80 -3.99 5.22
C SER A 232 15.14 -3.76 4.50
N LYS A 233 16.26 -3.96 5.21
CA LYS A 233 17.61 -3.90 4.64
C LYS A 233 17.81 -4.90 3.51
N ALA A 234 17.32 -6.13 3.69
CA ALA A 234 17.38 -7.15 2.67
C ALA A 234 16.53 -6.79 1.45
N PHE A 235 15.33 -6.26 1.67
CA PHE A 235 14.44 -5.83 0.60
C PHE A 235 15.02 -4.64 -0.19
N GLU A 236 15.60 -3.65 0.47
CA GLU A 236 16.29 -2.53 -0.19
C GLU A 236 17.40 -3.02 -1.13
N ARG A 237 18.23 -3.95 -0.65
CA ARG A 237 19.32 -4.55 -1.45
C ARG A 237 18.79 -5.40 -2.60
N PHE A 238 17.72 -6.14 -2.34
CA PHE A 238 17.04 -6.89 -3.37
C PHE A 238 16.46 -5.96 -4.46
N LYS A 239 15.74 -4.91 -4.08
CA LYS A 239 15.14 -3.92 -4.99
C LYS A 239 16.23 -3.25 -5.85
N ALA A 240 17.35 -2.87 -5.24
CA ALA A 240 18.50 -2.29 -5.93
C ALA A 240 19.11 -3.21 -7.00
N MET A 241 19.06 -4.54 -6.81
CA MET A 241 19.50 -5.52 -7.81
C MET A 241 18.41 -5.82 -8.85
N ALA A 242 17.15 -5.85 -8.42
CA ALA A 242 16.03 -6.28 -9.27
C ALA A 242 15.65 -5.25 -10.34
N TYR A 243 16.04 -3.99 -10.17
CA TYR A 243 15.81 -2.89 -11.10
C TYR A 243 17.14 -2.32 -11.63
N PRO A 244 17.85 -3.02 -12.55
CA PRO A 244 19.15 -2.55 -13.04
C PRO A 244 19.07 -1.27 -13.90
N ALA A 245 17.96 -0.98 -14.55
CA ALA A 245 17.79 0.17 -15.44
C ALA A 245 16.77 1.20 -14.94
N SER A 246 15.77 0.78 -14.20
CA SER A 246 14.70 1.64 -13.71
C SER A 246 15.11 2.42 -12.46
N GLY A 247 14.66 3.68 -12.34
CA GLY A 247 14.79 4.49 -11.12
C GLY A 247 14.16 3.86 -9.86
N TYR A 248 13.38 2.82 -10.02
CA TYR A 248 12.81 2.06 -8.90
C TYR A 248 13.85 1.34 -8.03
N HIS A 249 15.11 1.27 -8.45
CA HIS A 249 16.20 0.80 -7.58
C HIS A 249 16.52 1.76 -6.43
N THR A 250 16.08 3.02 -6.50
CA THR A 250 16.35 4.05 -5.49
C THR A 250 15.43 3.85 -4.27
N PRO A 251 15.98 3.79 -3.04
CA PRO A 251 15.13 3.76 -1.85
C PRO A 251 14.43 5.11 -1.66
N THR A 252 13.15 5.09 -1.33
CA THR A 252 12.34 6.31 -1.14
C THR A 252 12.94 7.26 -0.11
N ILE A 253 13.47 6.72 1.00
CA ILE A 253 14.14 7.50 2.03
C ILE A 253 15.53 8.01 1.62
N GLY A 254 16.08 7.55 0.49
CA GLY A 254 17.42 7.87 0.02
C GLY A 254 18.52 6.99 0.62
N TRP A 255 19.69 6.96 -0.05
CA TRP A 255 20.88 6.31 0.49
C TRP A 255 21.52 7.17 1.57
N MET A 256 22.00 6.57 2.66
CA MET A 256 22.64 7.29 3.76
C MET A 256 23.79 8.20 3.28
N ALA A 257 24.59 7.75 2.32
CA ALA A 257 25.70 8.53 1.78
C ALA A 257 25.26 9.80 1.03
N ASP A 258 24.04 9.81 0.48
CA ASP A 258 23.45 10.98 -0.17
C ASP A 258 22.82 11.91 0.87
N LEU A 259 22.11 11.35 1.87
CA LEU A 259 21.57 12.12 3.00
C LEU A 259 22.67 12.88 3.77
N ASP A 260 23.85 12.26 3.95
CA ASP A 260 25.01 12.88 4.62
C ASP A 260 25.55 14.11 3.89
N ARG A 261 25.29 14.24 2.59
CA ARG A 261 25.80 15.31 1.74
C ARG A 261 24.73 16.25 1.21
N MET A 262 23.47 15.94 1.46
CA MET A 262 22.32 16.72 1.00
C MET A 262 22.37 18.14 1.50
N LYS A 263 22.04 19.10 0.62
CA LYS A 263 22.01 20.53 0.93
C LYS A 263 20.61 21.10 0.73
N VAL A 264 20.28 22.10 1.51
CA VAL A 264 18.97 22.78 1.42
C VAL A 264 18.74 23.42 0.05
N GLU A 265 19.81 23.81 -0.66
CA GLU A 265 19.74 24.35 -2.03
C GLU A 265 19.22 23.32 -3.03
N GLU A 266 19.55 22.03 -2.85
CA GLU A 266 19.06 20.93 -3.68
C GLU A 266 17.55 20.75 -3.46
N LEU A 267 17.09 20.81 -2.20
CA LEU A 267 15.66 20.79 -1.87
C LEU A 267 14.91 21.99 -2.43
N ARG A 268 15.50 23.20 -2.38
CA ARG A 268 14.90 24.40 -2.99
C ARG A 268 14.72 24.23 -4.49
N HIS A 269 15.75 23.68 -5.16
CA HIS A 269 15.67 23.37 -6.59
C HIS A 269 14.60 22.31 -6.89
N TRP A 270 14.54 21.24 -6.07
CA TRP A 270 13.54 20.18 -6.20
C TRP A 270 12.12 20.73 -6.05
N TYR A 271 11.86 21.51 -5.01
CA TYR A 271 10.59 22.18 -4.77
C TYR A 271 10.20 23.10 -5.95
N GLN A 272 11.12 23.94 -6.42
CA GLN A 272 10.85 24.86 -7.53
C GLN A 272 10.55 24.14 -8.84
N SER A 273 11.13 22.96 -9.05
CA SER A 273 10.96 22.16 -10.26
C SER A 273 9.66 21.37 -10.30
N TRP A 274 9.23 20.82 -9.17
CA TRP A 274 8.19 19.83 -9.16
C TRP A 274 6.91 20.24 -8.43
N TYR A 275 6.97 21.14 -7.44
CA TYR A 275 5.84 21.53 -6.61
C TYR A 275 5.11 22.72 -7.24
N VAL A 276 4.37 22.44 -8.30
CA VAL A 276 3.68 23.44 -9.13
C VAL A 276 2.28 22.93 -9.48
N PRO A 277 1.30 23.83 -9.70
CA PRO A 277 -0.08 23.44 -9.97
C PRO A 277 -0.22 22.47 -11.14
N ASN A 278 0.49 22.73 -12.23
CA ASN A 278 0.42 21.91 -13.45
C ASN A 278 1.19 20.57 -13.36
N ASN A 279 1.79 20.25 -12.21
CA ASN A 279 2.36 18.95 -11.88
C ASN A 279 1.60 18.29 -10.70
N ALA A 280 0.46 18.85 -10.30
CA ALA A 280 -0.30 18.39 -9.16
C ALA A 280 -1.73 18.00 -9.56
N THR A 281 -2.31 17.11 -8.74
CA THR A 281 -3.75 16.77 -8.77
C THR A 281 -4.32 16.99 -7.36
N LEU A 282 -5.37 17.80 -7.27
CA LEU A 282 -6.15 17.96 -6.04
C LEU A 282 -7.32 16.99 -6.09
N VAL A 283 -7.42 16.11 -5.10
CA VAL A 283 -8.50 15.14 -4.96
C VAL A 283 -9.30 15.47 -3.70
N VAL A 284 -10.61 15.60 -3.85
CA VAL A 284 -11.52 15.89 -2.75
C VAL A 284 -12.65 14.86 -2.75
N VAL A 285 -12.79 14.12 -1.66
CA VAL A 285 -13.82 13.09 -1.49
C VAL A 285 -14.56 13.31 -0.18
N GLY A 286 -15.89 13.33 -0.21
CA GLY A 286 -16.70 13.46 0.99
C GLY A 286 -17.94 14.31 0.82
N ASP A 287 -18.46 14.86 1.92
CA ASP A 287 -19.69 15.65 1.93
C ASP A 287 -19.46 17.07 1.38
N VAL A 288 -19.30 17.16 0.07
CA VAL A 288 -19.00 18.40 -0.66
C VAL A 288 -19.86 18.51 -1.92
N LYS A 289 -19.98 19.75 -2.43
CA LYS A 289 -20.55 20.02 -3.75
C LYS A 289 -19.45 20.44 -4.72
N PRO A 290 -19.39 19.88 -5.93
CA PRO A 290 -18.34 20.13 -6.89
C PRO A 290 -18.13 21.61 -7.21
N ASP A 291 -19.19 22.39 -7.37
CA ASP A 291 -19.09 23.83 -7.66
C ASP A 291 -18.51 24.62 -6.48
N GLU A 292 -18.81 24.24 -5.24
CA GLU A 292 -18.23 24.87 -4.04
C GLU A 292 -16.74 24.56 -3.95
N VAL A 293 -16.33 23.29 -4.20
CA VAL A 293 -14.92 22.89 -4.23
C VAL A 293 -14.19 23.61 -5.34
N LYS A 294 -14.79 23.72 -6.54
CA LYS A 294 -14.21 24.45 -7.66
C LYS A 294 -13.93 25.90 -7.32
N ALA A 295 -14.92 26.59 -6.74
CA ALA A 295 -14.78 27.99 -6.33
C ALA A 295 -13.67 28.18 -5.28
N LEU A 296 -13.56 27.28 -4.30
CA LEU A 296 -12.47 27.29 -3.33
C LEU A 296 -11.12 27.03 -3.99
N ALA A 297 -11.02 26.05 -4.89
CA ALA A 297 -9.80 25.75 -5.61
C ALA A 297 -9.33 26.93 -6.48
N GLU A 298 -10.27 27.57 -7.21
CA GLU A 298 -9.99 28.78 -7.99
C GLU A 298 -9.51 29.93 -7.10
N ARG A 299 -10.09 30.10 -5.91
CA ARG A 299 -9.72 31.15 -4.95
C ARG A 299 -8.30 30.96 -4.39
N PHE A 300 -7.96 29.76 -3.92
CA PHE A 300 -6.72 29.53 -3.18
C PHE A 300 -5.57 29.07 -4.08
N PHE A 301 -5.81 28.12 -4.99
CA PHE A 301 -4.78 27.58 -5.88
C PHE A 301 -4.71 28.34 -7.22
N GLY A 302 -5.80 28.94 -7.69
CA GLY A 302 -5.84 29.67 -8.97
C GLY A 302 -4.76 30.76 -9.14
N PRO A 303 -4.44 31.56 -8.10
CA PRO A 303 -3.39 32.57 -8.17
C PRO A 303 -1.96 32.04 -8.32
N ILE A 304 -1.73 30.75 -8.04
CA ILE A 304 -0.38 30.16 -8.10
C ILE A 304 0.00 29.98 -9.57
N ALA A 305 1.12 30.56 -9.96
CA ALA A 305 1.58 30.50 -11.34
C ALA A 305 2.04 29.09 -11.73
N ARG A 306 1.64 28.65 -12.93
CA ARG A 306 2.24 27.45 -13.55
C ARG A 306 3.71 27.70 -13.87
N ARG A 307 4.50 26.64 -13.88
CA ARG A 307 5.91 26.67 -14.26
C ARG A 307 6.23 25.50 -15.20
N ASP A 308 7.35 25.58 -15.91
CA ASP A 308 7.85 24.46 -16.68
C ASP A 308 8.28 23.33 -15.73
N VAL A 309 7.84 22.13 -16.03
CA VAL A 309 8.18 20.92 -15.29
C VAL A 309 9.25 20.17 -16.06
N PRO A 310 10.31 19.67 -15.41
CA PRO A 310 11.32 18.87 -16.09
C PRO A 310 10.69 17.69 -16.84
N PRO A 311 11.14 17.35 -18.06
CA PRO A 311 10.60 16.22 -18.80
C PRO A 311 10.88 14.92 -18.04
N SER A 312 9.82 14.20 -17.70
CA SER A 312 9.91 12.93 -17.01
C SER A 312 9.75 11.77 -17.98
N LYS A 313 10.70 10.84 -17.96
CA LYS A 313 10.60 9.58 -18.69
C LYS A 313 9.99 8.50 -17.77
N LYS A 314 9.20 7.59 -18.34
CA LYS A 314 8.72 6.42 -17.59
C LYS A 314 9.92 5.59 -17.12
N PRO A 315 9.94 5.10 -15.87
CA PRO A 315 11.01 4.25 -15.36
C PRO A 315 10.84 2.80 -15.88
N LEU A 316 11.12 2.62 -17.17
CA LEU A 316 11.04 1.31 -17.81
C LEU A 316 12.23 0.44 -17.36
N GLU A 317 11.97 -0.85 -17.22
CA GLU A 317 12.97 -1.83 -16.91
C GLU A 317 13.29 -2.71 -18.13
N LEU A 318 14.44 -3.38 -18.10
CA LEU A 318 14.76 -4.42 -19.08
C LEU A 318 13.77 -5.58 -18.91
N ALA A 319 13.11 -5.97 -19.99
CA ALA A 319 12.12 -7.04 -19.93
C ALA A 319 12.74 -8.36 -19.47
N GLU A 320 13.92 -8.70 -19.99
CA GLU A 320 14.64 -9.95 -19.72
C GLU A 320 16.11 -9.68 -19.38
N PRO A 321 16.38 -9.14 -18.17
CA PRO A 321 17.74 -8.76 -17.79
C PRO A 321 18.66 -9.94 -17.46
N GLY A 322 18.15 -11.17 -17.51
CA GLY A 322 18.83 -12.41 -17.08
C GLY A 322 18.57 -12.73 -15.61
N GLU A 323 18.73 -13.99 -15.22
CA GLU A 323 18.60 -14.42 -13.82
C GLU A 323 19.67 -13.74 -12.94
N ARG A 324 19.25 -13.09 -11.87
CA ARG A 324 20.13 -12.39 -10.91
C ARG A 324 19.95 -12.98 -9.53
N ARG A 325 21.06 -13.20 -8.83
CA ARG A 325 21.03 -13.76 -7.48
C ARG A 325 21.92 -12.97 -6.53
N ILE A 326 21.43 -12.76 -5.31
CA ILE A 326 22.18 -12.17 -4.21
C ILE A 326 21.99 -13.01 -2.95
N THR A 327 23.06 -13.18 -2.18
CA THR A 327 22.99 -13.74 -0.83
C THR A 327 23.29 -12.63 0.17
N LEU A 328 22.40 -12.43 1.11
CA LEU A 328 22.49 -11.39 2.12
C LEU A 328 22.57 -12.02 3.50
N HIS A 329 23.59 -11.66 4.27
CA HIS A 329 23.72 -12.03 5.68
C HIS A 329 23.24 -10.85 6.53
N VAL A 330 22.21 -11.07 7.35
CA VAL A 330 21.58 -10.04 8.19
C VAL A 330 21.24 -10.60 9.56
N GLN A 331 21.00 -9.73 10.54
CA GLN A 331 20.66 -10.12 11.91
C GLN A 331 19.25 -10.71 12.02
N THR A 332 19.02 -11.85 11.39
CA THR A 332 17.75 -12.59 11.44
C THR A 332 17.95 -13.96 12.11
N GLN A 333 16.86 -14.56 12.59
CA GLN A 333 16.90 -15.90 13.16
C GLN A 333 16.60 -16.98 12.12
N LEU A 334 15.80 -16.65 11.11
CA LEU A 334 15.34 -17.58 10.09
C LEU A 334 15.80 -17.14 8.70
N PRO A 335 16.25 -18.07 7.85
CA PRO A 335 16.48 -17.76 6.45
C PRO A 335 15.18 -17.40 5.75
N SER A 336 15.25 -16.56 4.73
CA SER A 336 14.11 -16.26 3.87
C SER A 336 14.52 -16.11 2.40
N LEU A 337 13.53 -16.26 1.51
CA LEU A 337 13.67 -16.15 0.08
C LEU A 337 12.84 -14.97 -0.41
N MET A 338 13.38 -14.18 -1.33
CA MET A 338 12.63 -13.20 -2.11
C MET A 338 12.83 -13.49 -3.60
N TYR A 339 11.73 -13.60 -4.32
CA TYR A 339 11.66 -13.66 -5.77
C TYR A 339 11.01 -12.38 -6.30
N GLY A 340 11.53 -11.84 -7.40
CA GLY A 340 10.90 -10.77 -8.15
C GLY A 340 11.05 -11.04 -9.64
N PHE A 341 9.92 -11.07 -10.34
CA PHE A 341 9.88 -11.15 -11.79
C PHE A 341 9.59 -9.78 -12.37
N ASN A 342 10.42 -9.30 -13.31
CA ASN A 342 10.13 -8.03 -13.99
C ASN A 342 8.90 -8.19 -14.88
N VAL A 343 7.88 -7.41 -14.63
CA VAL A 343 6.55 -7.48 -15.27
C VAL A 343 6.04 -6.06 -15.58
N PRO A 344 5.18 -5.88 -16.59
CA PRO A 344 4.59 -4.58 -16.86
C PRO A 344 3.60 -4.16 -15.77
N SER A 345 3.33 -2.86 -15.68
CA SER A 345 2.17 -2.27 -15.00
C SER A 345 1.05 -1.97 -16.03
N LEU A 346 -0.11 -1.47 -15.58
CA LEU A 346 -1.15 -0.96 -16.48
C LEU A 346 -0.67 0.24 -17.32
N ALA A 347 0.28 1.02 -16.81
CA ALA A 347 0.84 2.16 -17.54
C ALA A 347 1.84 1.76 -18.63
N THR A 348 2.41 0.54 -18.59
CA THR A 348 3.46 0.08 -19.51
C THR A 348 3.07 -1.12 -20.37
N ALA A 349 2.01 -1.86 -20.01
CA ALA A 349 1.58 -3.05 -20.71
C ALA A 349 1.04 -2.73 -22.11
N GLU A 350 1.44 -3.51 -23.10
CA GLU A 350 0.82 -3.49 -24.43
C GLU A 350 -0.61 -4.07 -24.40
N ASP A 351 -0.85 -5.08 -23.56
CA ASP A 351 -2.14 -5.72 -23.33
C ASP A 351 -2.52 -5.64 -21.86
N PRO A 352 -3.45 -4.73 -21.46
CA PRO A 352 -3.91 -4.60 -20.07
C PRO A 352 -4.48 -5.89 -19.47
N ARG A 353 -4.97 -6.81 -20.32
CA ARG A 353 -5.49 -8.11 -19.88
C ARG A 353 -4.41 -8.96 -19.20
N SER A 354 -3.16 -8.86 -19.67
CA SER A 354 -2.02 -9.56 -19.06
C SER A 354 -1.75 -9.08 -17.63
N VAL A 355 -1.91 -7.79 -17.38
CA VAL A 355 -1.77 -7.18 -16.02
C VAL A 355 -2.88 -7.64 -15.10
N ASN A 356 -4.14 -7.66 -15.56
CA ASN A 356 -5.25 -8.17 -14.79
C ASN A 356 -5.11 -9.68 -14.51
N ALA A 357 -4.52 -10.45 -15.43
CA ALA A 357 -4.17 -11.85 -15.18
C ALA A 357 -3.09 -11.98 -14.09
N LEU A 358 -2.06 -11.13 -14.08
CA LEU A 358 -1.04 -11.12 -13.01
C LEU A 358 -1.66 -10.77 -11.64
N ARG A 359 -2.59 -9.82 -11.57
CA ARG A 359 -3.33 -9.50 -10.32
C ARG A 359 -4.08 -10.72 -9.80
N LEU A 360 -4.79 -11.43 -10.68
CA LEU A 360 -5.49 -12.66 -10.29
C LEU A 360 -4.53 -13.81 -9.97
N ILE A 361 -3.34 -13.89 -10.59
CA ILE A 361 -2.32 -14.87 -10.21
C ILE A 361 -1.80 -14.58 -8.79
N ALA A 362 -1.57 -13.33 -8.42
CA ALA A 362 -1.20 -12.99 -7.05
C ALA A 362 -2.24 -13.50 -6.05
N ALA A 363 -3.52 -13.28 -6.32
CA ALA A 363 -4.61 -13.78 -5.48
C ALA A 363 -4.78 -15.31 -5.55
N LEU A 364 -4.54 -15.96 -6.69
CA LEU A 364 -4.50 -17.43 -6.80
C LEU A 364 -3.40 -18.04 -5.94
N LEU A 365 -2.25 -17.38 -5.86
CA LEU A 365 -1.12 -17.85 -5.07
C LEU A 365 -1.32 -17.59 -3.58
N ASP A 366 -1.79 -16.40 -3.17
CA ASP A 366 -1.85 -15.99 -1.76
C ASP A 366 -3.12 -15.19 -1.39
N GLY A 367 -4.20 -15.27 -2.14
CA GLY A 367 -5.47 -14.56 -1.84
C GLY A 367 -6.29 -15.21 -0.72
N GLY A 368 -5.65 -15.62 0.41
CA GLY A 368 -6.29 -16.13 1.60
C GLY A 368 -6.17 -17.64 1.80
N TYR A 369 -6.90 -18.15 2.80
CA TYR A 369 -6.74 -19.52 3.32
C TYR A 369 -6.78 -20.63 2.26
N SER A 370 -7.59 -20.49 1.22
CA SER A 370 -7.77 -21.49 0.14
C SER A 370 -6.83 -21.26 -1.06
N ALA A 371 -5.94 -20.28 -1.01
CA ALA A 371 -4.97 -20.01 -2.07
C ALA A 371 -3.91 -21.13 -2.17
N ARG A 372 -3.17 -21.17 -3.29
CA ARG A 372 -2.26 -22.30 -3.58
C ARG A 372 -1.09 -22.40 -2.63
N ILE A 373 -0.46 -21.28 -2.24
CA ILE A 373 0.66 -21.25 -1.31
C ILE A 373 0.20 -21.78 0.07
N PRO A 374 -0.81 -21.19 0.75
CA PRO A 374 -1.28 -21.68 2.03
C PRO A 374 -1.74 -23.14 2.02
N THR A 375 -2.40 -23.58 0.95
CA THR A 375 -2.93 -24.96 0.89
C THR A 375 -1.86 -26.00 0.61
N ARG A 376 -0.91 -25.71 -0.28
CA ARG A 376 0.02 -26.72 -0.79
C ARG A 376 1.38 -26.65 -0.12
N LEU A 377 1.97 -25.43 -0.01
CA LEU A 377 3.32 -25.30 0.52
C LEU A 377 3.34 -25.17 2.04
N GLU A 378 2.31 -24.57 2.64
CA GLU A 378 2.26 -24.34 4.07
C GLU A 378 1.64 -25.56 4.79
N ARG A 379 0.35 -25.85 4.53
CA ARG A 379 -0.38 -26.93 5.21
C ARG A 379 -0.20 -28.31 4.58
N GLY A 380 0.00 -28.38 3.26
CA GLY A 380 0.14 -29.66 2.56
C GLY A 380 1.53 -30.27 2.73
N GLU A 381 2.54 -29.62 2.20
CA GLU A 381 3.93 -30.11 2.21
C GLU A 381 4.72 -29.67 3.44
N GLU A 382 4.16 -28.75 4.25
CA GLU A 382 4.83 -28.11 5.39
C GLU A 382 6.22 -27.57 5.00
N LEU A 383 6.31 -27.03 3.77
CA LEU A 383 7.54 -26.61 3.15
C LEU A 383 7.98 -25.25 3.66
N VAL A 384 7.02 -24.35 3.88
CA VAL A 384 7.21 -23.00 4.39
C VAL A 384 6.50 -22.82 5.72
N SER A 385 7.03 -21.96 6.59
CA SER A 385 6.35 -21.45 7.79
C SER A 385 5.52 -20.20 7.50
N GLY A 386 5.75 -19.56 6.37
CA GLY A 386 4.99 -18.45 5.82
C GLY A 386 5.52 -18.11 4.44
N ALA A 387 4.62 -17.79 3.53
CA ALA A 387 4.97 -17.29 2.20
C ALA A 387 3.82 -16.44 1.65
N GLY A 388 4.12 -15.52 0.74
CA GLY A 388 3.14 -14.66 0.12
C GLY A 388 3.56 -14.15 -1.24
N SER A 389 2.61 -13.57 -1.96
CA SER A 389 2.83 -12.95 -3.25
C SER A 389 2.21 -11.56 -3.31
N ASN A 390 2.87 -10.64 -4.02
CA ASN A 390 2.40 -9.28 -4.24
C ASN A 390 2.72 -8.82 -5.66
N TYR A 391 1.86 -7.99 -6.22
CA TYR A 391 2.06 -7.35 -7.51
C TYR A 391 1.35 -5.99 -7.52
N ASP A 392 2.12 -4.93 -7.78
CA ASP A 392 1.60 -3.59 -8.00
C ASP A 392 1.32 -3.38 -9.50
N ALA A 393 0.05 -3.23 -9.83
CA ALA A 393 -0.42 -3.01 -11.19
C ALA A 393 -0.46 -1.53 -11.59
N PHE A 394 -0.39 -0.60 -10.63
CA PHE A 394 -0.63 0.82 -10.84
C PHE A 394 0.64 1.68 -10.85
N ALA A 395 1.82 1.05 -10.83
CA ALA A 395 3.09 1.76 -10.97
C ALA A 395 3.19 2.51 -12.31
N ARG A 396 3.89 3.64 -12.34
CA ARG A 396 4.15 4.44 -13.54
C ARG A 396 5.07 3.73 -14.54
N GLY A 397 5.97 2.89 -14.04
CA GLY A 397 6.92 2.07 -14.80
C GLY A 397 6.62 0.59 -14.72
N ASP A 398 7.57 -0.23 -15.20
CA ASP A 398 7.50 -1.68 -15.01
C ASP A 398 7.66 -2.04 -13.54
N SER A 399 6.95 -3.07 -13.10
CA SER A 399 6.85 -3.49 -11.71
C SER A 399 7.54 -4.84 -11.47
N LEU A 400 7.51 -5.31 -10.21
CA LEU A 400 7.91 -6.66 -9.83
C LEU A 400 6.70 -7.47 -9.38
N PHE A 401 6.58 -8.68 -9.93
CA PHE A 401 5.75 -9.70 -9.31
C PHE A 401 6.60 -10.39 -8.24
N MET A 402 6.28 -10.15 -6.98
CA MET A 402 7.05 -10.59 -5.83
C MET A 402 6.49 -11.89 -5.24
N ILE A 403 7.38 -12.79 -4.83
CA ILE A 403 7.05 -13.92 -3.96
C ILE A 403 8.10 -13.94 -2.84
N SER A 404 7.65 -13.97 -1.60
CA SER A 404 8.52 -14.15 -0.44
C SER A 404 8.17 -15.42 0.30
N ALA A 405 9.17 -16.08 0.91
CA ALA A 405 8.93 -17.30 1.65
C ALA A 405 9.98 -17.53 2.74
N THR A 406 9.54 -18.08 3.87
CA THR A 406 10.39 -18.55 4.97
C THR A 406 10.30 -20.06 5.04
N PRO A 407 11.42 -20.81 4.93
CA PRO A 407 11.40 -22.27 5.05
C PRO A 407 10.89 -22.72 6.41
N ASN A 408 10.22 -23.85 6.44
CA ASN A 408 9.86 -24.50 7.69
C ASN A 408 11.08 -25.24 8.29
N THR A 409 11.91 -24.51 9.01
CA THR A 409 13.15 -25.04 9.62
C THR A 409 12.87 -26.09 10.69
N GLN A 410 11.70 -26.09 11.33
CA GLN A 410 11.29 -27.15 12.28
C GLN A 410 11.13 -28.49 11.57
N LYS A 411 10.73 -28.48 10.29
CA LYS A 411 10.66 -29.64 9.42
C LYS A 411 11.92 -29.86 8.60
N LYS A 412 13.03 -29.17 8.96
CA LYS A 412 14.33 -29.23 8.29
C LYS A 412 14.29 -28.88 6.80
N LYS A 413 13.33 -28.03 6.40
CA LYS A 413 13.24 -27.53 5.02
C LYS A 413 14.27 -26.46 4.76
N THR A 414 14.79 -26.44 3.54
CA THR A 414 15.84 -25.51 3.08
C THR A 414 15.31 -24.48 2.10
N LEU A 415 16.07 -23.43 1.80
CA LEU A 415 15.74 -22.48 0.74
C LEU A 415 15.62 -23.17 -0.63
N ALA A 416 16.47 -24.17 -0.91
CA ALA A 416 16.41 -24.95 -2.16
C ALA A 416 15.09 -25.73 -2.29
N ASP A 417 14.58 -26.31 -1.20
CA ASP A 417 13.29 -26.99 -1.18
C ASP A 417 12.15 -25.99 -1.47
N VAL A 418 12.22 -24.79 -0.88
CA VAL A 418 11.23 -23.70 -1.09
C VAL A 418 11.26 -23.23 -2.54
N GLU A 419 12.47 -22.98 -3.11
CA GLU A 419 12.59 -22.63 -4.52
C GLU A 419 11.96 -23.68 -5.43
N ALA A 420 12.24 -24.97 -5.19
CA ALA A 420 11.65 -26.07 -5.94
C ALA A 420 10.12 -26.09 -5.83
N GLY A 421 9.59 -25.83 -4.63
CA GLY A 421 8.14 -25.74 -4.37
C GLY A 421 7.47 -24.59 -5.13
N ILE A 422 8.05 -23.40 -5.07
CA ILE A 422 7.54 -22.22 -5.80
C ILE A 422 7.56 -22.49 -7.30
N TRP A 423 8.66 -22.99 -7.85
CA TRP A 423 8.76 -23.31 -9.27
C TRP A 423 7.74 -24.36 -9.71
N ARG A 424 7.40 -25.36 -8.88
CA ARG A 424 6.33 -26.31 -9.19
C ARG A 424 4.99 -25.60 -9.35
N LEU A 425 4.62 -24.70 -8.43
CA LEU A 425 3.37 -23.94 -8.51
C LEU A 425 3.33 -23.06 -9.77
N LEU A 426 4.41 -22.34 -10.06
CA LEU A 426 4.50 -21.46 -11.24
C LEU A 426 4.46 -22.27 -12.55
N ASN A 427 5.19 -23.40 -12.64
CA ASN A 427 5.16 -24.27 -13.82
C ASN A 427 3.81 -24.97 -13.99
N GLU A 428 3.12 -25.27 -12.92
CA GLU A 428 1.75 -25.78 -13.01
C GLU A 428 0.82 -24.75 -13.66
N LEU A 429 0.90 -23.48 -13.27
CA LEU A 429 0.11 -22.41 -13.92
C LEU A 429 0.36 -22.31 -15.43
N LYS A 430 1.60 -22.57 -15.88
CA LYS A 430 1.95 -22.57 -17.32
C LYS A 430 1.38 -23.74 -18.09
N THR A 431 1.26 -24.90 -17.46
CA THR A 431 0.86 -26.15 -18.11
C THR A 431 -0.57 -26.56 -17.85
N LYS A 432 -1.10 -26.15 -16.68
CA LYS A 432 -2.45 -26.45 -16.22
C LYS A 432 -3.08 -25.20 -15.62
N PRO A 433 -3.84 -24.44 -16.42
CA PRO A 433 -4.50 -23.23 -15.92
C PRO A 433 -5.47 -23.55 -14.78
N PRO A 434 -5.88 -22.55 -13.98
CA PRO A 434 -6.90 -22.75 -12.95
C PRO A 434 -8.21 -23.24 -13.57
N THR A 435 -8.98 -24.00 -12.79
CA THR A 435 -10.35 -24.32 -13.20
C THR A 435 -11.22 -23.05 -13.17
N ASN A 436 -12.33 -23.05 -13.89
CA ASN A 436 -13.27 -21.93 -13.83
C ASN A 436 -13.76 -21.68 -12.40
N GLU A 437 -14.04 -22.73 -11.63
CA GLU A 437 -14.47 -22.62 -10.24
C GLU A 437 -13.39 -21.97 -9.34
N GLU A 438 -12.12 -22.36 -9.50
CA GLU A 438 -11.01 -21.76 -8.76
C GLU A 438 -10.87 -20.27 -9.13
N LEU A 439 -10.94 -19.93 -10.41
CA LEU A 439 -10.82 -18.55 -10.88
C LEU A 439 -12.01 -17.69 -10.43
N GLU A 440 -13.24 -18.21 -10.50
CA GLU A 440 -14.43 -17.49 -10.03
C GLU A 440 -14.35 -17.18 -8.52
N ARG A 441 -13.90 -18.15 -7.73
CA ARG A 441 -13.72 -17.93 -6.28
C ARG A 441 -12.70 -16.84 -6.00
N VAL A 442 -11.54 -16.86 -6.66
CA VAL A 442 -10.49 -15.85 -6.49
C VAL A 442 -10.97 -14.48 -6.96
N ARG A 443 -11.63 -14.43 -8.11
CA ARG A 443 -12.21 -13.20 -8.65
C ARG A 443 -13.22 -12.58 -7.69
N ALA A 444 -14.12 -13.40 -7.12
CA ALA A 444 -15.09 -12.92 -6.13
C ALA A 444 -14.41 -12.33 -4.89
N GLN A 445 -13.30 -12.91 -4.44
CA GLN A 445 -12.53 -12.39 -3.30
C GLN A 445 -11.87 -11.04 -3.64
N VAL A 446 -11.21 -10.93 -4.80
CA VAL A 446 -10.58 -9.67 -5.25
C VAL A 446 -11.64 -8.57 -5.41
N ILE A 447 -12.76 -8.87 -6.07
CA ILE A 447 -13.86 -7.92 -6.25
C ILE A 447 -14.44 -7.48 -4.90
N ALA A 448 -14.64 -8.41 -3.96
CA ALA A 448 -15.12 -8.06 -2.63
C ALA A 448 -14.17 -7.11 -1.90
N SER A 449 -12.85 -7.34 -1.98
CA SER A 449 -11.86 -6.42 -1.39
C SER A 449 -11.97 -5.01 -2.00
N LEU A 450 -12.03 -4.90 -3.32
CA LEU A 450 -12.17 -3.62 -4.02
C LEU A 450 -13.47 -2.88 -3.65
N VAL A 451 -14.58 -3.61 -3.47
CA VAL A 451 -15.85 -3.03 -3.03
C VAL A 451 -15.74 -2.51 -1.59
N TYR A 452 -15.11 -3.28 -0.68
CA TYR A 452 -14.92 -2.83 0.70
C TYR A 452 -13.98 -1.62 0.83
N GLU A 453 -12.97 -1.52 -0.01
CA GLU A 453 -12.08 -0.34 -0.05
C GLU A 453 -12.85 0.94 -0.41
N ARG A 454 -13.89 0.84 -1.22
CA ARG A 454 -14.75 1.98 -1.59
C ARG A 454 -15.62 2.49 -0.43
N ASP A 455 -15.70 1.80 0.70
CA ASP A 455 -16.40 2.30 1.89
C ASP A 455 -15.64 3.43 2.59
N SER A 456 -14.33 3.51 2.44
CA SER A 456 -13.48 4.56 3.00
C SER A 456 -13.31 5.72 2.03
N ILE A 457 -13.70 6.94 2.44
CA ILE A 457 -13.47 8.15 1.64
C ILE A 457 -11.98 8.43 1.44
N THR A 458 -11.14 8.08 2.42
CA THR A 458 -9.67 8.19 2.31
C THR A 458 -9.13 7.23 1.26
N SER A 459 -9.57 5.97 1.25
CA SER A 459 -9.15 4.98 0.25
C SER A 459 -9.61 5.40 -1.15
N GLN A 460 -10.84 5.91 -1.30
CA GLN A 460 -11.33 6.43 -2.57
C GLN A 460 -10.45 7.58 -3.09
N ALA A 461 -10.11 8.56 -2.21
CA ALA A 461 -9.26 9.68 -2.57
C ALA A 461 -7.85 9.21 -2.97
N SER A 462 -7.28 8.27 -2.22
CA SER A 462 -5.95 7.74 -2.50
C SER A 462 -5.89 6.98 -3.82
N THR A 463 -6.88 6.12 -4.11
CA THR A 463 -6.94 5.41 -5.40
C THR A 463 -7.06 6.38 -6.59
N ILE A 464 -7.89 7.42 -6.47
CA ILE A 464 -8.01 8.46 -7.51
C ILE A 464 -6.67 9.17 -7.71
N GLY A 465 -6.03 9.61 -6.63
CA GLY A 465 -4.77 10.34 -6.68
C GLY A 465 -3.63 9.52 -7.24
N GLU A 466 -3.50 8.26 -6.82
CA GLU A 466 -2.51 7.32 -7.34
C GLU A 466 -2.64 7.14 -8.85
N LEU A 467 -3.83 6.75 -9.32
CA LEU A 467 -4.09 6.53 -10.75
C LEU A 467 -3.72 7.76 -11.60
N GLU A 468 -4.16 8.94 -11.20
CA GLU A 468 -3.88 10.18 -11.92
C GLU A 468 -2.39 10.56 -11.91
N THR A 469 -1.70 10.21 -10.85
CA THR A 469 -0.29 10.58 -10.69
C THR A 469 0.63 9.68 -11.52
N VAL A 470 0.32 8.40 -11.65
CA VAL A 470 1.09 7.47 -12.48
C VAL A 470 0.73 7.54 -13.97
N GLY A 471 -0.17 8.45 -14.36
CA GLY A 471 -0.56 8.69 -15.76
C GLY A 471 -1.66 7.75 -16.26
N LEU A 472 -2.39 7.14 -15.34
CA LEU A 472 -3.65 6.43 -15.59
C LEU A 472 -4.83 7.39 -15.36
N SER A 473 -6.05 6.93 -15.56
CA SER A 473 -7.25 7.72 -15.31
C SER A 473 -8.02 7.17 -14.12
N TRP A 474 -8.55 8.04 -13.26
CA TRP A 474 -9.48 7.66 -12.20
C TRP A 474 -10.69 6.86 -12.70
N LYS A 475 -11.06 6.97 -13.98
CA LYS A 475 -12.16 6.22 -14.61
C LYS A 475 -11.93 4.71 -14.60
N LEU A 476 -10.68 4.28 -14.50
CA LEU A 476 -10.33 2.86 -14.34
C LEU A 476 -11.01 2.23 -13.10
N ILE A 477 -11.33 3.00 -12.07
CA ILE A 477 -12.04 2.53 -10.88
C ILE A 477 -13.39 1.89 -11.26
N ASP A 478 -14.09 2.47 -12.24
CA ASP A 478 -15.40 1.98 -12.68
C ASP A 478 -15.27 0.82 -13.69
N GLU A 479 -14.17 0.78 -14.44
CA GLU A 479 -13.89 -0.24 -15.46
C GLU A 479 -13.24 -1.51 -14.88
N GLU A 480 -12.59 -1.40 -13.73
CA GLU A 480 -11.75 -2.42 -13.12
C GLU A 480 -12.48 -3.74 -12.86
N LEU A 481 -13.70 -3.68 -12.35
CA LEU A 481 -14.50 -4.88 -12.05
C LEU A 481 -14.77 -5.69 -13.32
N ALA A 482 -15.18 -5.01 -14.39
CA ALA A 482 -15.44 -5.65 -15.68
C ALA A 482 -14.16 -6.21 -16.29
N ALA A 483 -13.03 -5.49 -16.17
CA ALA A 483 -11.73 -5.92 -16.64
C ALA A 483 -11.27 -7.22 -15.94
N LEU A 484 -11.38 -7.30 -14.61
CA LEU A 484 -11.06 -8.51 -13.84
C LEU A 484 -12.02 -9.67 -14.16
N GLN A 485 -13.32 -9.39 -14.38
CA GLN A 485 -14.30 -10.39 -14.77
C GLN A 485 -14.01 -10.99 -16.15
N SER A 486 -13.41 -10.24 -17.05
CA SER A 486 -13.11 -10.69 -18.42
C SER A 486 -11.92 -11.65 -18.53
N VAL A 487 -11.07 -11.77 -17.50
CA VAL A 487 -9.87 -12.62 -17.52
C VAL A 487 -10.28 -14.09 -17.54
N THR A 488 -9.72 -14.88 -18.44
CA THR A 488 -9.97 -16.32 -18.61
C THR A 488 -8.85 -17.18 -18.03
N PRO A 489 -9.07 -18.49 -17.81
CA PRO A 489 -7.98 -19.41 -17.46
C PRO A 489 -6.83 -19.42 -18.47
N ALA A 490 -7.11 -19.20 -19.75
CA ALA A 490 -6.10 -19.12 -20.81
C ALA A 490 -5.24 -17.85 -20.67
N ASP A 491 -5.81 -16.73 -20.23
CA ASP A 491 -5.06 -15.49 -19.96
C ASP A 491 -4.10 -15.68 -18.78
N ILE A 492 -4.55 -16.38 -17.73
CA ILE A 492 -3.70 -16.78 -16.58
C ILE A 492 -2.52 -17.62 -17.06
N GLN A 493 -2.78 -18.65 -17.88
CA GLN A 493 -1.75 -19.53 -18.42
C GLN A 493 -0.76 -18.76 -19.30
N LYS A 494 -1.26 -17.88 -20.17
CA LYS A 494 -0.45 -17.04 -21.05
C LYS A 494 0.44 -16.10 -20.21
N ALA A 495 -0.12 -15.39 -19.25
CA ALA A 495 0.64 -14.51 -18.37
C ALA A 495 1.71 -15.26 -17.57
N ALA A 496 1.37 -16.42 -16.98
CA ALA A 496 2.34 -17.25 -16.28
C ALA A 496 3.50 -17.71 -17.18
N SER A 497 3.19 -18.11 -18.43
CA SER A 497 4.19 -18.56 -19.39
C SER A 497 5.11 -17.43 -19.86
N THR A 498 4.55 -16.22 -20.03
CA THR A 498 5.29 -15.04 -20.50
C THR A 498 6.19 -14.46 -19.43
N TYR A 499 5.71 -14.36 -18.18
CA TYR A 499 6.37 -13.54 -17.17
C TYR A 499 7.16 -14.34 -16.13
N PHE A 500 6.81 -15.58 -15.80
CA PHE A 500 7.57 -16.35 -14.79
C PHE A 500 8.69 -17.16 -15.43
N THR A 501 9.63 -16.47 -16.06
CA THR A 501 10.80 -17.08 -16.71
C THR A 501 12.06 -16.81 -15.88
N ARG A 502 13.14 -17.57 -16.16
CA ARG A 502 14.44 -17.37 -15.50
C ARG A 502 15.07 -16.04 -15.90
N GLU A 503 14.85 -15.62 -17.13
CA GLU A 503 15.41 -14.39 -17.70
C GLU A 503 14.87 -13.14 -17.03
N ARG A 504 13.66 -13.23 -16.42
CA ARG A 504 13.00 -12.13 -15.70
C ARG A 504 13.24 -12.18 -14.19
N LEU A 505 13.87 -13.23 -13.67
CA LEU A 505 13.93 -13.52 -12.24
C LEU A 505 15.10 -12.83 -11.53
N SER A 506 14.79 -12.20 -10.43
CA SER A 506 15.73 -11.81 -9.37
C SER A 506 15.48 -12.62 -8.11
N VAL A 507 16.54 -13.09 -7.45
CA VAL A 507 16.47 -13.93 -6.23
C VAL A 507 17.34 -13.34 -5.14
N ALA A 508 16.81 -13.18 -3.95
CA ALA A 508 17.60 -12.96 -2.75
C ALA A 508 17.45 -14.12 -1.77
N HIS A 509 18.59 -14.70 -1.37
CA HIS A 509 18.69 -15.57 -0.22
C HIS A 509 19.09 -14.71 0.99
N VAL A 510 18.20 -14.56 1.94
CA VAL A 510 18.45 -13.84 3.18
C VAL A 510 18.81 -14.86 4.26
N LEU A 511 20.02 -14.80 4.76
CA LEU A 511 20.56 -15.74 5.72
C LEU A 511 20.88 -15.06 7.05
N PRO A 512 20.78 -15.80 8.18
CA PRO A 512 21.30 -15.31 9.44
C PRO A 512 22.80 -14.98 9.35
N GLU A 513 23.23 -13.90 10.00
CA GLU A 513 24.66 -13.65 10.22
C GLU A 513 25.29 -14.81 11.00
N GLU A 514 26.46 -15.27 10.57
CA GLU A 514 27.23 -16.21 11.37
C GLU A 514 27.61 -15.52 12.69
N LYS A 515 27.22 -16.12 13.82
CA LYS A 515 27.68 -15.63 15.12
C LYS A 515 29.19 -15.69 15.13
N ALA A 516 29.85 -14.55 15.28
CA ALA A 516 31.26 -14.50 15.54
C ALA A 516 31.56 -15.46 16.72
N LYS A 517 32.38 -16.48 16.47
CA LYS A 517 32.79 -17.47 17.47
C LYS A 517 33.70 -16.85 18.52
#